data_d10bfb70de7e42c302bb40a3a40a554f
#
_entry.id   d10bfb70de7e42c302bb40a3a40a554f
#
_cell.length_a   1.000
_cell.length_b   1.000
_cell.length_c   1.000
_cell.angle_alpha   90.00
_cell.angle_beta   90.00
_cell.angle_gamma   90.00
#
_symmetry.space_group_name_H-M   'P 1'
#
loop_
_entity.id
_entity.type
_entity.pdbx_description
1 polymer ?
#
loop_
_entity_poly.entity_id
_entity_poly.type
_entity_poly.pdbx_seq_one_letter_code
_entity_poly.pdbx_strand_id
1 'polypeptide(L)'
;METEILFLGLAAFLAATLVPVSSEIVFTGYLALGYSKSACLIIASLGNCLGTSANYAIGMAGLLAARKYLGLTPATEAKLQALNQRYGTWALLLAWMPVIGDPLTVLAGAARTRWWVFAFLVFGGRVARYLIILSLFEASSPA
;
A
#
# COMPACT_ATOMS: atom_id res chain seq x y z
N MET A 1 -7.81 0.21 25.37
CA MET A 1 -8.53 0.76 24.21
C MET A 1 -7.61 1.48 23.23
N GLU A 2 -6.81 2.46 23.67
CA GLU A 2 -5.88 3.17 22.74
C GLU A 2 -4.73 2.31 22.22
N THR A 3 -4.15 1.48 23.08
CA THR A 3 -3.07 0.56 22.68
C THR A 3 -3.52 -0.52 21.69
N GLU A 4 -4.74 -0.97 21.79
CA GLU A 4 -5.29 -2.01 20.91
C GLU A 4 -5.58 -1.47 19.51
N ILE A 5 -6.07 -0.24 19.40
CA ILE A 5 -6.32 0.39 18.11
C ILE A 5 -5.01 0.76 17.39
N LEU A 6 -3.92 1.03 18.12
CA LEU A 6 -2.59 1.17 17.55
C LEU A 6 -2.08 -0.14 16.96
N PHE A 7 -2.49 -1.27 17.53
CA PHE A 7 -2.16 -2.60 16.98
C PHE A 7 -2.80 -2.83 15.60
N LEU A 8 -4.00 -2.31 15.38
CA LEU A 8 -4.63 -2.28 14.05
C LEU A 8 -3.78 -1.50 13.04
N GLY A 9 -3.27 -0.34 13.43
CA GLY A 9 -2.38 0.47 12.59
C GLY A 9 -1.07 -0.26 12.25
N LEU A 10 -0.47 -0.91 13.24
CA LEU A 10 0.73 -1.71 13.04
C LEU A 10 0.47 -2.92 12.14
N ALA A 11 -0.64 -3.63 12.35
CA ALA A 11 -1.04 -4.75 11.51
C ALA A 11 -1.29 -4.31 10.07
N ALA A 12 -1.96 -3.15 9.87
CA ALA A 12 -2.17 -2.57 8.55
C ALA A 12 -0.87 -2.13 7.88
N PHE A 13 0.08 -1.59 8.65
CA PHE A 13 1.42 -1.26 8.17
C PHE A 13 2.17 -2.52 7.71
N LEU A 14 2.23 -3.56 8.56
CA LEU A 14 2.90 -4.81 8.22
C LEU A 14 2.25 -5.51 7.04
N ALA A 15 0.92 -5.50 6.97
CA ALA A 15 0.18 -6.07 5.85
C ALA A 15 0.43 -5.34 4.52
N ALA A 16 0.76 -4.06 4.58
CA ALA A 16 1.12 -3.26 3.40
C ALA A 16 2.60 -3.41 3.00
N THR A 17 3.40 -4.05 3.82
CA THR A 17 4.76 -4.46 3.47
C THR A 17 4.72 -5.86 2.83
N LEU A 18 5.87 -6.46 2.58
CA LEU A 18 5.96 -7.80 1.96
C LEU A 18 5.51 -8.96 2.88
N VAL A 19 4.90 -8.66 4.03
CA VAL A 19 4.42 -9.66 4.98
C VAL A 19 2.99 -10.08 4.58
N PRO A 20 2.73 -11.40 4.41
CA PRO A 20 1.43 -11.90 3.98
C PRO A 20 0.39 -11.90 5.12
N VAL A 21 0.11 -10.73 5.66
CA VAL A 21 -0.95 -10.52 6.66
C VAL A 21 -2.12 -9.82 5.99
N SER A 22 -3.32 -10.36 6.12
CA SER A 22 -4.52 -9.70 5.60
C SER A 22 -4.98 -8.60 6.55
N SER A 23 -4.68 -7.35 6.19
CA SER A 23 -5.17 -6.18 6.94
C SER A 23 -6.69 -6.11 6.99
N GLU A 24 -7.37 -6.72 6.04
CA GLU A 24 -8.82 -6.76 5.93
C GLU A 24 -9.44 -7.61 7.04
N ILE A 25 -8.85 -8.77 7.33
CA ILE A 25 -9.30 -9.63 8.43
C ILE A 25 -9.14 -8.92 9.77
N VAL A 26 -8.00 -8.26 9.98
CA VAL A 26 -7.75 -7.50 11.21
C VAL A 26 -8.73 -6.33 11.32
N PHE A 27 -8.93 -5.57 10.25
CA PHE A 27 -9.86 -4.44 10.20
C PHE A 27 -11.31 -4.87 10.52
N THR A 28 -11.81 -5.90 9.86
CA THR A 28 -13.17 -6.43 10.12
C THR A 28 -13.30 -7.02 11.53
N GLY A 29 -12.25 -7.63 12.05
CA GLY A 29 -12.21 -8.12 13.43
C GLY A 29 -12.40 -7.00 14.45
N TYR A 30 -11.72 -5.85 14.28
CA TYR A 30 -11.90 -4.69 15.15
C TYR A 30 -13.30 -4.07 15.04
N LEU A 31 -13.87 -4.05 13.83
CA LEU A 31 -15.27 -3.62 13.66
C LEU A 31 -16.24 -4.55 14.38
N ALA A 32 -16.04 -5.86 14.31
CA ALA A 32 -16.88 -6.85 14.98
C ALA A 32 -16.77 -6.79 16.51
N LEU A 33 -15.62 -6.37 17.05
CA LEU A 33 -15.41 -6.11 18.47
C LEU A 33 -16.05 -4.79 18.95
N GLY A 34 -16.69 -4.03 18.07
CA GLY A 34 -17.41 -2.82 18.41
C GLY A 34 -16.56 -1.55 18.54
N TYR A 35 -15.34 -1.57 17.99
CA TYR A 35 -14.51 -0.36 17.94
C TYR A 35 -15.11 0.71 17.01
N SER A 36 -14.78 1.98 17.27
CA SER A 36 -15.25 3.10 16.46
C SER A 36 -14.84 2.93 14.99
N LYS A 37 -15.84 2.90 14.10
CA LYS A 37 -15.68 2.72 12.65
C LYS A 37 -14.72 3.76 12.06
N SER A 38 -14.89 5.02 12.46
CA SER A 38 -14.04 6.13 12.00
C SER A 38 -12.59 5.97 12.45
N ALA A 39 -12.37 5.59 13.71
CA ALA A 39 -11.02 5.37 14.24
C ALA A 39 -10.35 4.19 13.55
N CYS A 40 -11.04 3.07 13.37
CA CYS A 40 -10.52 1.91 12.64
C CYS A 40 -10.15 2.28 11.20
N LEU A 41 -11.02 3.01 10.48
CA LEU A 41 -10.78 3.44 9.12
C LEU A 41 -9.53 4.33 9.00
N ILE A 42 -9.43 5.35 9.85
CA ILE A 42 -8.31 6.30 9.82
C ILE A 42 -7.00 5.57 10.14
N ILE A 43 -6.96 4.80 11.21
CA ILE A 43 -5.74 4.16 11.69
C ILE A 43 -5.28 3.05 10.74
N ALA A 44 -6.19 2.22 10.23
CA ALA A 44 -5.85 1.21 9.23
C ALA A 44 -5.36 1.84 7.93
N SER A 45 -6.00 2.92 7.46
CA SER A 45 -5.58 3.65 6.27
C SER A 45 -4.19 4.27 6.44
N LEU A 46 -3.92 4.94 7.56
CA LEU A 46 -2.61 5.53 7.86
C LEU A 46 -1.52 4.46 7.95
N GLY A 47 -1.75 3.37 8.68
CA GLY A 47 -0.81 2.26 8.78
C GLY A 47 -0.48 1.67 7.41
N ASN A 48 -1.50 1.42 6.60
CA ASN A 48 -1.34 0.88 5.25
C ASN A 48 -0.61 1.84 4.30
N CYS A 49 -0.91 3.14 4.35
CA CYS A 49 -0.21 4.15 3.55
C CYS A 49 1.27 4.27 3.95
N LEU A 50 1.59 4.19 5.25
CA LEU A 50 2.97 4.19 5.73
C LEU A 50 3.72 2.95 5.27
N GLY A 51 3.12 1.75 5.36
CA GLY A 51 3.72 0.51 4.87
C GLY A 51 3.98 0.55 3.36
N THR A 52 3.04 1.08 2.60
CA THR A 52 3.19 1.29 1.16
C THR A 52 4.30 2.29 0.82
N SER A 53 4.45 3.34 1.61
CA SER A 53 5.55 4.31 1.48
C SER A 53 6.91 3.66 1.77
N ALA A 54 6.98 2.75 2.75
CA ALA A 54 8.17 1.96 3.02
C ALA A 54 8.53 1.06 1.83
N ASN A 55 7.56 0.40 1.20
CA ASN A 55 7.79 -0.37 -0.03
C ASN A 55 8.37 0.49 -1.17
N TYR A 56 7.84 1.68 -1.36
CA TYR A 56 8.37 2.63 -2.35
C TYR A 56 9.82 3.01 -2.02
N ALA A 57 10.13 3.31 -0.76
CA ALA A 57 11.51 3.61 -0.33
C ALA A 57 12.45 2.42 -0.51
N ILE A 58 12.01 1.20 -0.20
CA ILE A 58 12.77 -0.04 -0.44
C ILE A 58 13.06 -0.21 -1.93
N GLY A 59 12.08 0.04 -2.79
CA GLY A 59 12.26 -0.02 -4.25
C GLY A 59 13.31 0.98 -4.74
N MET A 60 13.25 2.21 -4.26
CA MET A 60 14.21 3.26 -4.59
C MET A 60 15.62 2.91 -4.10
N ALA A 61 15.75 2.42 -2.87
CA ALA A 61 17.03 1.97 -2.31
C ALA A 61 17.59 0.78 -3.08
N GLY A 62 16.75 -0.16 -3.48
CA GLY A 62 17.11 -1.31 -4.32
C GLY A 62 17.69 -0.90 -5.67
N LEU A 63 17.13 0.12 -6.32
CA LEU A 63 17.68 0.67 -7.56
C LEU A 63 19.08 1.27 -7.34
N LEU A 64 19.26 2.04 -6.25
CA LEU A 64 20.56 2.62 -5.91
C LEU A 64 21.62 1.54 -5.64
N ALA A 65 21.23 0.47 -4.93
CA ALA A 65 22.10 -0.68 -4.71
C ALA A 65 22.44 -1.40 -6.01
N ALA A 66 21.47 -1.58 -6.90
CA ALA A 66 21.68 -2.20 -8.20
C ALA A 66 22.65 -1.40 -9.08
N ARG A 67 22.59 -0.06 -9.05
CA ARG A 67 23.58 0.80 -9.70
C ARG A 67 24.98 0.52 -9.19
N LYS A 68 25.13 0.51 -7.86
CA LYS A 68 26.43 0.41 -7.19
C LYS A 68 27.07 -0.97 -7.35
N TYR A 69 26.27 -2.04 -7.19
CA TYR A 69 26.81 -3.41 -7.08
C TYR A 69 26.61 -4.26 -8.34
N LEU A 70 25.60 -3.98 -9.16
CA LEU A 70 25.28 -4.75 -10.36
C LEU A 70 25.65 -4.03 -11.66
N GLY A 71 26.23 -2.83 -11.57
CA GLY A 71 26.69 -2.07 -12.75
C GLY A 71 25.54 -1.68 -13.70
N LEU A 72 24.37 -1.31 -13.14
CA LEU A 72 23.24 -0.89 -13.95
C LEU A 72 23.62 0.32 -14.80
N THR A 73 23.52 0.19 -16.12
CA THR A 73 23.91 1.26 -17.04
C THR A 73 22.85 2.34 -17.13
N PRO A 74 23.23 3.62 -17.38
CA PRO A 74 22.26 4.71 -17.59
C PRO A 74 21.25 4.41 -18.71
N ALA A 75 21.67 3.66 -19.75
CA ALA A 75 20.78 3.25 -20.83
C ALA A 75 19.67 2.29 -20.37
N THR A 76 20.00 1.36 -19.48
CA THR A 76 19.00 0.44 -18.89
C THR A 76 18.02 1.19 -17.99
N GLU A 77 18.52 2.14 -17.22
CA GLU A 77 17.64 2.98 -16.38
C GLU A 77 16.69 3.84 -17.23
N ALA A 78 17.18 4.45 -18.30
CA ALA A 78 16.35 5.23 -19.21
C ALA A 78 15.22 4.38 -19.81
N LYS A 79 15.50 3.11 -20.17
CA LYS A 79 14.47 2.17 -20.64
C LYS A 79 13.44 1.85 -19.56
N LEU A 80 13.87 1.60 -18.32
CA LEU A 80 12.96 1.35 -17.19
C LEU A 80 12.08 2.57 -16.90
N GLN A 81 12.64 3.77 -16.95
CA GLN A 81 11.88 5.01 -16.76
C GLN A 81 10.89 5.23 -17.90
N ALA A 82 11.27 4.99 -19.16
CA ALA A 82 10.38 5.10 -20.31
C ALA A 82 9.20 4.12 -20.22
N LEU A 83 9.45 2.87 -19.83
CA LEU A 83 8.41 1.88 -19.57
C LEU A 83 7.49 2.30 -18.44
N ASN A 84 8.04 2.84 -17.36
CA ASN A 84 7.26 3.34 -16.22
C ASN A 84 6.41 4.55 -16.60
N GLN A 85 6.93 5.48 -17.40
CA GLN A 85 6.15 6.62 -17.88
C GLN A 85 4.96 6.19 -18.75
N ARG A 86 5.14 5.13 -19.54
CA ARG A 86 4.11 4.62 -20.44
C ARG A 86 3.07 3.75 -19.77
N TYR A 87 3.47 2.89 -18.86
CA TYR A 87 2.61 1.86 -18.25
C TYR A 87 2.49 1.96 -16.72
N GLY A 88 3.38 2.67 -16.06
CA GLY A 88 3.46 2.70 -14.60
C GLY A 88 2.21 3.26 -13.93
N THR A 89 1.59 4.28 -14.52
CA THR A 89 0.34 4.85 -14.01
C THR A 89 -0.80 3.84 -14.07
N TRP A 90 -0.90 3.09 -15.17
CA TRP A 90 -1.89 2.03 -15.34
C TRP A 90 -1.63 0.84 -14.41
N ALA A 91 -0.36 0.47 -14.25
CA ALA A 91 0.04 -0.57 -13.31
C ALA A 91 -0.30 -0.19 -11.86
N LEU A 92 -0.11 1.08 -11.48
CA LEU A 92 -0.47 1.57 -10.15
C LEU A 92 -1.96 1.56 -9.86
N LEU A 93 -2.81 1.61 -10.88
CA LEU A 93 -4.25 1.41 -10.70
C LEU A 93 -4.56 0.00 -10.19
N LEU A 94 -3.69 -0.99 -10.43
CA LEU A 94 -3.83 -2.34 -9.89
C LEU A 94 -3.24 -2.50 -8.48
N ALA A 95 -2.60 -1.46 -7.95
CA ALA A 95 -1.98 -1.50 -6.61
C ALA A 95 -2.98 -1.63 -5.45
N TRP A 96 -4.29 -1.44 -5.73
CA TRP A 96 -5.35 -1.72 -4.76
C TRP A 96 -5.60 -3.23 -4.58
N MET A 97 -5.18 -4.07 -5.53
CA MET A 97 -5.38 -5.51 -5.44
C MET A 97 -4.49 -6.10 -4.33
N PRO A 98 -5.04 -6.98 -3.49
CA PRO A 98 -4.23 -7.74 -2.54
C PRO A 98 -3.24 -8.62 -3.30
N VAL A 99 -2.07 -8.90 -2.72
CA VAL A 99 -0.98 -9.74 -3.27
C VAL A 99 -0.20 -9.07 -4.40
N ILE A 100 -0.85 -8.55 -5.45
CA ILE A 100 -0.18 -7.92 -6.61
C ILE A 100 0.20 -6.47 -6.29
N GLY A 101 -0.58 -5.80 -5.44
CA GLY A 101 -0.40 -4.38 -5.12
C GLY A 101 0.94 -4.07 -4.47
N ASP A 102 1.39 -4.87 -3.53
CA ASP A 102 2.62 -4.59 -2.77
C ASP A 102 3.91 -4.72 -3.61
N PRO A 103 4.09 -5.76 -4.44
CA PRO A 103 5.18 -5.77 -5.42
C PRO A 103 5.15 -4.58 -6.38
N LEU A 104 3.97 -4.14 -6.82
CA LEU A 104 3.85 -2.98 -7.71
C LEU A 104 4.31 -1.68 -7.03
N THR A 105 4.08 -1.53 -5.73
CA THR A 105 4.55 -0.35 -4.97
C THR A 105 6.07 -0.31 -4.82
N VAL A 106 6.72 -1.47 -4.67
CA VAL A 106 8.19 -1.60 -4.69
C VAL A 106 8.73 -1.26 -6.08
N LEU A 107 8.12 -1.80 -7.14
CA LEU A 107 8.52 -1.51 -8.53
C LEU A 107 8.34 -0.03 -8.88
N ALA A 108 7.30 0.62 -8.38
CA ALA A 108 7.08 2.05 -8.56
C ALA A 108 8.21 2.89 -7.94
N GLY A 109 8.70 2.48 -6.77
CA GLY A 109 9.88 3.08 -6.13
C GLY A 109 11.16 2.87 -6.94
N ALA A 110 11.41 1.65 -7.40
CA ALA A 110 12.56 1.31 -8.26
C ALA A 110 12.53 2.07 -9.59
N ALA A 111 11.35 2.22 -10.18
CA ALA A 111 11.15 2.99 -11.41
C ALA A 111 11.12 4.51 -11.20
N ARG A 112 11.29 5.00 -9.96
CA ARG A 112 11.24 6.42 -9.60
C ARG A 112 9.98 7.13 -10.08
N THR A 113 8.84 6.47 -9.97
CA THR A 113 7.54 7.08 -10.23
C THR A 113 7.39 8.37 -9.41
N ARG A 114 6.81 9.40 -9.97
CA ARG A 114 6.58 10.65 -9.25
C ARG A 114 5.79 10.38 -7.98
N TRP A 115 6.33 10.79 -6.83
CA TRP A 115 5.72 10.53 -5.52
C TRP A 115 4.25 10.95 -5.44
N TRP A 116 3.89 12.10 -5.99
CA TRP A 116 2.51 12.59 -5.97
C TRP A 116 1.54 11.71 -6.74
N VAL A 117 1.97 11.19 -7.91
CA VAL A 117 1.17 10.25 -8.71
C VAL A 117 1.03 8.93 -7.97
N PHE A 118 2.12 8.42 -7.40
CA PHE A 118 2.13 7.24 -6.57
C PHE A 118 1.19 7.38 -5.36
N ALA A 119 1.35 8.46 -4.58
CA ALA A 119 0.55 8.70 -3.38
C ALA A 119 -0.95 8.79 -3.72
N PHE A 120 -1.31 9.58 -4.74
CA PHE A 120 -2.70 9.76 -5.12
C PHE A 120 -3.37 8.44 -5.56
N LEU A 121 -2.73 7.69 -6.43
CA LEU A 121 -3.30 6.45 -6.97
C LEU A 121 -3.31 5.33 -5.94
N VAL A 122 -2.20 5.12 -5.24
CA VAL A 122 -2.06 4.00 -4.32
C VAL A 122 -2.81 4.25 -3.01
N PHE A 123 -2.66 5.43 -2.40
CA PHE A 123 -3.36 5.75 -1.16
C PHE A 123 -4.87 5.86 -1.41
N GLY A 124 -5.27 6.51 -2.50
CA GLY A 124 -6.67 6.59 -2.89
C GLY A 124 -7.31 5.22 -3.07
N GLY A 125 -6.66 4.33 -3.80
CA GLY A 125 -7.12 2.95 -3.99
C GLY A 125 -7.20 2.15 -2.69
N ARG A 126 -6.22 2.33 -1.78
CA ARG A 126 -6.18 1.64 -0.47
C ARG A 126 -7.27 2.14 0.48
N VAL A 127 -7.48 3.44 0.55
CA VAL A 127 -8.56 4.03 1.36
C VAL A 127 -9.92 3.62 0.80
N ALA A 128 -10.12 3.69 -0.53
CA ALA A 128 -11.35 3.25 -1.17
C ALA A 128 -11.68 1.79 -0.85
N ARG A 129 -10.69 0.90 -0.79
CA ARG A 129 -10.87 -0.49 -0.41
C ARG A 129 -11.41 -0.64 1.02
N TYR A 130 -10.86 0.07 1.99
CA TYR A 130 -11.38 0.05 3.37
C TYR A 130 -12.79 0.64 3.47
N LEU A 131 -13.11 1.66 2.69
CA LEU A 131 -14.46 2.21 2.62
C LEU A 131 -15.47 1.20 2.06
N ILE A 132 -15.09 0.46 1.02
CA ILE A 132 -15.94 -0.61 0.46
C ILE A 132 -16.15 -1.71 1.50
N ILE A 133 -15.10 -2.17 2.18
CA ILE A 133 -15.20 -3.20 3.22
C ILE A 133 -16.11 -2.72 4.36
N LEU A 134 -15.96 -1.47 4.79
CA LEU A 134 -16.81 -0.89 5.83
C LEU A 134 -18.28 -0.86 5.41
N SER A 135 -18.58 -0.43 4.19
CA SER A 135 -19.95 -0.40 3.67
C SER A 135 -20.58 -1.78 3.56
N LEU A 136 -19.79 -2.79 3.15
CA LEU A 136 -20.24 -4.18 3.10
C LEU A 136 -20.47 -4.74 4.51
N PHE A 137 -19.61 -4.41 5.46
CA PHE A 137 -19.79 -4.81 6.85
C PHE A 137 -21.06 -4.23 7.44
N GLU A 138 -21.37 -2.96 7.19
CA GLU A 138 -22.62 -2.31 7.62
C GLU A 138 -23.85 -2.94 6.97
N ALA A 139 -23.78 -3.28 5.71
CA ALA A 139 -24.89 -3.93 4.99
C ALA A 139 -25.16 -5.36 5.50
N SER A 140 -24.14 -6.05 6.02
CA SER A 140 -24.24 -7.42 6.54
C SER A 140 -24.55 -7.51 8.03
N SER A 141 -24.47 -6.39 8.78
CA SER A 141 -24.83 -6.32 10.20
C SER A 141 -26.30 -5.94 10.30
N PRO A 142 -27.21 -6.88 10.63
CA PRO A 142 -28.60 -6.50 10.93
C PRO A 142 -28.63 -5.58 12.14
N ALA A 143 -29.44 -4.53 12.06
CA ALA A 143 -29.67 -3.57 13.12
C ALA A 143 -30.23 -4.24 14.39
#